data_25c829882d35e61999935746441440c9
#
_entry.id   25c829882d35e61999935746441440c9
#
_cell.length_a   1.000
_cell.length_b   1.000
_cell.length_c   1.000
_cell.angle_alpha   90.00
_cell.angle_beta   90.00
_cell.angle_gamma   90.00
#
_symmetry.space_group_name_H-M   'P 1'
#
loop_
_entity.id
_entity.type
_entity.pdbx_description
1 polymer ?
#
loop_
_entity_poly.entity_id
_entity_poly.type
_entity_poly.pdbx_seq_one_letter_code
_entity_poly.pdbx_strand_id
1 'polypeptide(L)' 'MTIQGYTYQLGDLFTTSKTGITGRINSFSPISNKVTRVGLTLANGSKRFAMVKTSK' A
#
# COMPACT_ATOMS: atom_id res chain seq x y z
N MET A 1 -2.54 -9.66 -1.77
CA MET A 1 -2.09 -9.34 -0.42
C MET A 1 -3.24 -8.80 0.42
N THR A 2 -3.35 -9.22 1.65
CA THR A 2 -4.46 -8.80 2.52
C THR A 2 -3.98 -7.79 3.54
N ILE A 3 -4.65 -6.65 3.62
CA ILE A 3 -4.34 -5.58 4.55
C ILE A 3 -5.64 -5.27 5.32
N GLN A 4 -5.62 -5.50 6.62
CA GLN A 4 -6.77 -5.18 7.49
C GLN A 4 -8.08 -5.79 6.97
N GLY A 5 -8.02 -7.02 6.51
CA GLY A 5 -9.21 -7.72 6.03
C GLY A 5 -9.57 -7.48 4.57
N TYR A 6 -8.89 -6.57 3.91
CA TYR A 6 -9.12 -6.31 2.48
C TYR A 6 -8.00 -6.88 1.65
N THR A 7 -8.34 -7.47 0.52
CA THR A 7 -7.36 -8.03 -0.39
C THR A 7 -7.02 -7.02 -1.48
N TYR A 8 -5.75 -6.74 -1.65
CA TYR A 8 -5.25 -5.81 -2.65
C TYR A 8 -4.33 -6.51 -3.64
N GLN A 9 -4.33 -6.03 -4.85
CA GLN A 9 -3.46 -6.52 -5.92
C GLN A 9 -2.73 -5.35 -6.55
N LEU A 10 -1.69 -5.65 -7.31
CA LEU A 10 -0.99 -4.61 -8.06
C LEU A 10 -1.97 -3.93 -9.00
N GLY A 11 -1.92 -2.61 -9.05
CA GLY A 11 -2.82 -1.81 -9.87
C GLY A 11 -4.05 -1.33 -9.15
N ASP A 12 -4.34 -1.85 -7.95
CA ASP A 12 -5.49 -1.40 -7.17
C ASP A 12 -5.23 -0.02 -6.58
N LEU A 13 -6.30 0.72 -6.37
CA LEU A 13 -6.21 1.99 -5.66
C LEU A 13 -6.11 1.75 -4.17
N PHE A 14 -5.24 2.51 -3.53
CA PHE A 14 -5.05 2.42 -2.09
C PHE A 14 -4.89 3.83 -1.53
N THR A 15 -5.58 4.10 -0.43
CA THR A 15 -5.51 5.39 0.24
C THR A 15 -4.85 5.19 1.60
N THR A 16 -3.80 5.98 1.86
CA THR A 16 -3.12 5.91 3.15
C THR A 16 -3.99 6.57 4.22
N SER A 17 -4.10 5.93 5.37
CA SER A 17 -4.96 6.46 6.43
C SER A 17 -4.34 7.67 7.13
N LYS A 18 -3.00 7.77 7.15
CA LYS A 18 -2.34 8.86 7.87
C LYS A 18 -2.38 10.16 7.11
N THR A 19 -2.16 10.11 5.79
CA THR A 19 -2.03 11.32 4.98
C THR A 19 -3.16 11.49 3.98
N GLY A 20 -3.99 10.46 3.79
CA GLY A 20 -5.08 10.52 2.83
C GLY A 20 -4.62 10.50 1.38
N ILE A 21 -3.41 10.06 1.12
CA ILE A 21 -2.88 10.00 -0.24
C ILE A 21 -3.42 8.75 -0.93
N THR A 22 -3.98 8.94 -2.11
CA THR A 22 -4.48 7.83 -2.93
C THR A 22 -3.56 7.61 -4.12
N GLY A 23 -3.19 6.37 -4.36
CA GLY A 23 -2.38 6.01 -5.50
C GLY A 23 -2.64 4.57 -5.90
N ARG A 24 -2.08 4.17 -7.04
CA ARG A 24 -2.17 2.79 -7.49
C ARG A 24 -0.99 2.01 -6.94
N ILE A 25 -1.26 0.81 -6.46
CA ILE A 25 -0.23 -0.04 -5.89
C ILE A 25 0.67 -0.54 -7.02
N ASN A 26 1.96 -0.30 -6.89
CA ASN A 26 2.94 -0.77 -7.88
C ASN A 26 3.85 -1.85 -7.33
N SER A 27 3.91 -2.02 -6.03
CA SER A 27 4.75 -3.07 -5.44
C SER A 27 4.36 -3.34 -4.00
N PHE A 28 4.72 -4.53 -3.54
CA PHE A 28 4.61 -4.92 -2.13
C PHE A 28 5.99 -5.38 -1.69
N SER A 29 6.47 -4.82 -0.58
CA SER A 29 7.77 -5.17 -0.04
C SER A 29 7.61 -5.53 1.43
N PRO A 30 7.56 -6.82 1.78
CA PRO A 30 7.47 -7.21 3.18
C PRO A 30 8.70 -6.76 3.94
N ILE A 31 8.50 -6.04 5.04
CA ILE A 31 9.57 -5.58 5.90
C ILE A 31 9.72 -6.53 7.08
N SER A 32 8.61 -6.97 7.62
CA SER A 32 8.59 -7.92 8.71
C SER A 32 7.34 -8.78 8.61
N ASN A 33 7.13 -9.65 9.57
CA ASN A 33 5.96 -10.52 9.58
C ASN A 33 4.65 -9.74 9.67
N LYS A 34 4.70 -8.52 10.16
CA LYS A 34 3.50 -7.75 10.43
C LYS A 34 3.42 -6.45 9.66
N VAL A 35 4.48 -6.08 8.96
CA VAL A 35 4.55 -4.80 8.27
C VAL A 35 5.00 -5.01 6.84
N THR A 36 4.28 -4.41 5.92
CA THR A 36 4.64 -4.44 4.51
C THR A 36 4.67 -3.02 3.98
N ARG A 37 5.71 -2.71 3.21
CA ARG A 37 5.78 -1.45 2.51
C ARG A 37 5.06 -1.57 1.18
N VAL A 38 4.09 -0.69 0.96
CA VAL A 38 3.32 -0.66 -0.28
C VAL A 38 3.81 0.52 -1.10
N GLY A 39 4.25 0.25 -2.32
CA GLY A 39 4.62 1.31 -3.26
C GLY A 39 3.41 1.80 -3.99
N LEU A 40 3.25 3.11 -4.08
CA LEU A 40 2.11 3.74 -4.74
C LEU A 40 2.59 4.68 -5.83
N THR A 41 1.85 4.69 -6.93
CA THR A 41 2.04 5.67 -8.00
C THR A 41 0.84 6.59 -8.02
N LEU A 42 1.10 7.89 -7.84
CA LEU A 42 0.04 8.88 -7.78
C LEU A 42 -0.38 9.32 -9.16
N ALA A 43 -1.51 10.02 -9.25
CA ALA A 43 -2.05 10.46 -10.53
C ALA A 43 -1.10 11.39 -11.28
N ASN A 44 -0.29 12.17 -10.55
CA ASN A 44 0.67 13.08 -11.18
C ASN A 44 2.00 12.41 -11.53
N GLY A 45 2.10 11.09 -11.37
CA GLY A 45 3.32 10.36 -11.65
C GLY A 45 4.29 10.26 -10.49
N SER A 46 4.01 10.90 -9.37
CA SER A 46 4.87 10.79 -8.19
C SER A 46 4.73 9.43 -7.56
N LYS A 47 5.79 8.97 -6.91
CA LYS A 47 5.80 7.68 -6.23
C LYS A 47 5.89 7.91 -4.74
N ARG A 48 5.13 7.13 -4.00
CA ARG A 48 5.10 7.18 -2.54
C ARG A 48 5.16 5.78 -1.98
N PHE A 49 5.54 5.68 -0.72
CA PHE A 49 5.53 4.41 -0.02
C PHE A 49 4.70 4.56 1.24
N ALA A 50 3.98 3.51 1.58
CA ALA A 50 3.18 3.47 2.79
C ALA A 50 3.54 2.20 3.55
N MET A 51 3.76 2.36 4.85
CA MET A 51 3.96 1.22 5.73
C MET A 51 2.61 0.80 6.26
N VAL A 52 2.21 -0.43 6.00
CA VAL A 52 0.92 -0.94 6.45
C VAL A 52 1.13 -2.17 7.29
N LYS A 53 0.31 -2.32 8.31
CA LYS A 53 0.30 -3.53 9.10
C LYS A 53 -0.54 -4.57 8.39
N THR A 54 0.06 -5.71 8.15
CA THR A 54 -0.67 -6.85 7.61
C THR A 54 -0.96 -7.76 8.78
N SER A 55 -2.21 -7.79 9.19
CA SER A 55 -2.58 -8.65 10.29
C SER A 55 -2.76 -10.07 9.81
N LYS A 56 -2.60 -10.95 10.75
CA LYS A 56 -2.78 -12.37 10.51
C LYS A 56 -3.96 -12.82 11.29
#